data_85e280bb419f9bd6054c4ccc6d29473c
#
_entry.id   85e280bb419f9bd6054c4ccc6d29473c
#
_cell.length_a   1.000
_cell.length_b   1.000
_cell.length_c   1.000
_cell.angle_alpha   90.00
_cell.angle_beta   90.00
_cell.angle_gamma   90.00
#
_symmetry.space_group_name_H-M   'P 1'
#
loop_
_entity.id
_entity.type
_entity.pdbx_description
1 polymer ?
#
loop_
_entity_poly.entity_id
_entity_poly.type
_entity_poly.pdbx_seq_one_letter_code
_entity_poly.pdbx_strand_id
1 'polypeptide(L)'
;MSECITVPADPQLLEKFHQYLPYTEGTAGIVQYNAEQYIKTPSKNKVSKEAIIFGSQNIVLQGHVIVEKKCLIRGDLANIRIDVHSIIHQNVVIRPPLKYFTKGVAIFPLVIGSHTIIHENSIINSIQIGSYVEIGKNVILGKRTVIRDCVVVEDGVVLPDDTHIPPFTRVKAPFIQVPHDLPYSFKNTMEKATKLFYENFRPKE
;
A
#
# COMPACT_ATOMS: atom_id res chain seq x y z
N MET A 1 23.15 -18.46 26.79
CA MET A 1 21.74 -18.82 26.91
C MET A 1 20.94 -17.51 26.96
N SER A 2 20.43 -17.06 25.84
CA SER A 2 19.62 -15.86 25.75
C SER A 2 18.17 -16.31 25.71
N GLU A 3 17.48 -16.06 26.82
CA GLU A 3 16.06 -16.29 26.94
C GLU A 3 15.29 -15.42 25.95
N CYS A 4 14.61 -16.07 25.02
CA CYS A 4 13.63 -15.45 24.17
C CYS A 4 12.43 -15.07 25.04
N ILE A 5 12.27 -13.77 25.32
CA ILE A 5 11.07 -13.27 25.97
C ILE A 5 9.92 -13.40 24.96
N THR A 6 9.14 -14.45 25.08
CA THR A 6 7.85 -14.60 24.41
C THR A 6 6.85 -13.69 25.13
N VAL A 7 6.61 -12.52 24.57
CA VAL A 7 5.48 -11.67 24.98
C VAL A 7 4.21 -12.43 24.60
N PRO A 8 3.31 -12.75 25.55
CA PRO A 8 2.03 -13.35 25.22
C PRO A 8 1.25 -12.35 24.35
N ALA A 9 0.87 -12.78 23.15
CA ALA A 9 0.00 -11.99 22.30
C ALA A 9 -1.36 -11.88 23.00
N ASP A 10 -1.75 -10.66 23.35
CA ASP A 10 -3.07 -10.39 23.90
C ASP A 10 -4.13 -10.86 22.88
N PRO A 11 -5.01 -11.83 23.23
CA PRO A 11 -6.02 -12.34 22.31
C PRO A 11 -6.96 -11.25 21.77
N GLN A 12 -7.25 -10.21 22.56
CA GLN A 12 -8.08 -9.09 22.14
C GLN A 12 -7.36 -8.17 21.13
N LEU A 13 -6.05 -8.08 21.23
CA LEU A 13 -5.26 -7.39 20.19
C LEU A 13 -5.24 -8.18 18.89
N LEU A 14 -5.11 -9.50 18.95
CA LEU A 14 -5.18 -10.38 17.79
C LEU A 14 -6.56 -10.30 17.11
N GLU A 15 -7.67 -10.35 17.86
CA GLU A 15 -9.00 -10.19 17.29
C GLU A 15 -9.20 -8.84 16.59
N LYS A 16 -8.72 -7.75 17.16
CA LYS A 16 -8.72 -6.44 16.49
C LYS A 16 -7.91 -6.44 15.21
N PHE A 17 -6.79 -7.18 15.17
CA PHE A 17 -6.00 -7.33 13.94
C PHE A 17 -6.65 -8.22 12.91
N HIS A 18 -7.37 -9.26 13.29
CA HIS A 18 -8.12 -10.13 12.38
C HIS A 18 -9.20 -9.37 11.60
N GLN A 19 -9.81 -8.38 12.22
CA GLN A 19 -10.80 -7.52 11.57
C GLN A 19 -10.20 -6.66 10.44
N TYR A 20 -8.89 -6.37 10.50
CA TYR A 20 -8.19 -5.50 9.54
C TYR A 20 -7.32 -6.23 8.54
N LEU A 21 -6.98 -7.49 8.80
CA LEU A 21 -6.24 -8.35 7.88
C LEU A 21 -7.10 -9.58 7.56
N PRO A 22 -8.00 -9.51 6.56
CA PRO A 22 -8.86 -10.65 6.20
C PRO A 22 -8.08 -11.91 5.76
N TYR A 23 -6.75 -11.87 5.86
CA TYR A 23 -5.84 -12.92 5.41
C TYR A 23 -5.01 -13.56 6.53
N THR A 24 -5.27 -13.31 7.84
CA THR A 24 -4.38 -13.76 8.92
C THR A 24 -4.80 -15.02 9.66
N GLU A 25 -5.98 -15.60 9.43
CA GLU A 25 -6.31 -16.91 9.99
C GLU A 25 -6.75 -17.90 8.93
N GLY A 26 -5.96 -18.97 8.79
CA GLY A 26 -6.36 -20.32 8.32
C GLY A 26 -7.06 -20.49 6.97
N THR A 27 -7.57 -19.42 6.39
CA THR A 27 -8.26 -19.37 5.10
C THR A 27 -7.83 -18.13 4.30
N ALA A 28 -6.54 -17.87 4.22
CA ALA A 28 -6.03 -17.07 3.12
C ALA A 28 -6.33 -17.86 1.83
N GLY A 29 -7.55 -17.70 1.36
CA GLY A 29 -8.02 -18.39 0.17
C GLY A 29 -7.06 -18.10 -0.96
N ILE A 30 -6.71 -19.13 -1.72
CA ILE A 30 -5.90 -18.96 -2.93
C ILE A 30 -6.63 -17.96 -3.80
N VAL A 31 -6.03 -16.81 -4.03
CA VAL A 31 -6.54 -15.82 -4.96
C VAL A 31 -6.08 -16.23 -6.35
N GLN A 32 -6.99 -16.83 -7.11
CA GLN A 32 -6.67 -17.30 -8.45
C GLN A 32 -6.85 -16.18 -9.47
N TYR A 33 -5.85 -16.01 -10.33
CA TYR A 33 -5.91 -15.09 -11.47
C TYR A 33 -5.67 -15.83 -12.79
N ASN A 34 -6.19 -15.29 -13.89
CA ASN A 34 -5.88 -15.82 -15.22
C ASN A 34 -4.45 -15.42 -15.59
N ALA A 35 -3.57 -16.41 -15.81
CA ALA A 35 -2.16 -16.19 -16.15
C ALA A 35 -1.99 -15.31 -17.40
N GLU A 36 -2.90 -15.39 -18.37
CA GLU A 36 -2.86 -14.59 -19.59
C GLU A 36 -3.14 -13.10 -19.36
N GLN A 37 -3.82 -12.76 -18.27
CA GLN A 37 -4.18 -11.37 -17.91
C GLN A 37 -3.08 -10.64 -17.14
N TYR A 38 -2.00 -11.33 -16.76
CA TYR A 38 -0.92 -10.74 -15.98
C TYR A 38 0.44 -10.85 -16.68
N ILE A 39 1.21 -9.79 -16.61
CA ILE A 39 2.59 -9.73 -17.02
C ILE A 39 3.46 -10.03 -15.79
N LYS A 40 4.33 -11.04 -15.92
CA LYS A 40 5.35 -11.34 -14.91
C LYS A 40 6.67 -10.72 -15.33
N THR A 41 7.25 -9.88 -14.50
CA THR A 41 8.57 -9.30 -14.76
C THR A 41 9.70 -10.18 -14.22
N PRO A 42 10.96 -10.01 -14.67
CA PRO A 42 12.12 -10.72 -14.11
C PRO A 42 12.25 -10.53 -12.57
N SER A 43 11.85 -9.36 -12.07
CA SER A 43 11.80 -9.05 -10.62
C SER A 43 10.60 -9.67 -9.91
N LYS A 44 9.90 -10.63 -10.55
CA LYS A 44 8.73 -11.33 -10.01
C LYS A 44 7.54 -10.41 -9.68
N ASN A 45 7.42 -9.26 -10.32
CA ASN A 45 6.20 -8.47 -10.21
C ASN A 45 5.07 -9.11 -11.04
N LYS A 46 3.83 -8.96 -10.58
CA LYS A 46 2.62 -9.43 -11.25
C LYS A 46 1.75 -8.20 -11.58
N VAL A 47 1.78 -7.79 -12.83
CA VAL A 47 1.07 -6.58 -13.29
C VAL A 47 -0.06 -6.97 -14.23
N SER A 48 -1.29 -6.56 -13.92
CA SER A 48 -2.43 -6.82 -14.79
C SER A 48 -2.28 -6.10 -16.13
N LYS A 49 -2.63 -6.78 -17.22
CA LYS A 49 -2.70 -6.18 -18.57
C LYS A 49 -3.81 -5.14 -18.69
N GLU A 50 -4.82 -5.19 -17.81
CA GLU A 50 -5.89 -4.20 -17.73
C GLU A 50 -5.48 -2.95 -16.93
N ALA A 51 -4.29 -2.92 -16.33
CA ALA A 51 -3.78 -1.73 -15.68
C ALA A 51 -3.37 -0.69 -16.73
N ILE A 52 -3.74 0.56 -16.50
CA ILE A 52 -3.43 1.69 -17.37
C ILE A 52 -2.18 2.38 -16.84
N ILE A 53 -1.07 2.20 -17.54
CA ILE A 53 0.23 2.71 -17.11
C ILE A 53 0.75 3.71 -18.14
N PHE A 54 0.90 4.97 -17.73
CA PHE A 54 1.51 6.01 -18.52
C PHE A 54 2.96 6.24 -18.07
N GLY A 55 3.87 6.42 -19.03
CA GLY A 55 5.26 6.73 -18.73
C GLY A 55 5.98 5.61 -17.98
N SER A 56 5.86 4.37 -18.44
CA SER A 56 6.45 3.18 -17.81
C SER A 56 7.95 3.28 -17.57
N GLN A 57 8.69 4.08 -18.36
CA GLN A 57 10.11 4.34 -18.20
C GLN A 57 10.46 5.08 -16.89
N ASN A 58 9.50 5.76 -16.30
CA ASN A 58 9.65 6.49 -15.03
C ASN A 58 9.08 5.73 -13.84
N ILE A 59 8.64 4.47 -14.04
CA ILE A 59 8.05 3.65 -12.98
C ILE A 59 8.99 2.50 -12.65
N VAL A 60 9.38 2.42 -11.40
CA VAL A 60 10.26 1.37 -10.88
C VAL A 60 9.50 0.51 -9.88
N LEU A 61 9.35 -0.79 -10.20
CA LEU A 61 8.81 -1.82 -9.29
C LEU A 61 9.96 -2.70 -8.83
N GLN A 62 10.27 -2.67 -7.54
CA GLN A 62 11.49 -3.31 -6.98
C GLN A 62 11.41 -4.85 -6.94
N GLY A 63 10.23 -5.41 -6.80
CA GLY A 63 10.06 -6.86 -6.84
C GLY A 63 8.90 -7.37 -5.97
N HIS A 64 8.32 -8.49 -6.39
CA HIS A 64 7.17 -9.10 -5.74
C HIS A 64 5.97 -8.14 -5.56
N VAL A 65 5.87 -7.12 -6.41
CA VAL A 65 4.77 -6.16 -6.42
C VAL A 65 3.61 -6.75 -7.21
N ILE A 66 2.39 -6.59 -6.68
CA ILE A 66 1.16 -6.94 -7.40
C ILE A 66 0.43 -5.66 -7.77
N VAL A 67 0.09 -5.51 -9.05
CA VAL A 67 -0.76 -4.44 -9.56
C VAL A 67 -1.98 -5.08 -10.20
N GLU A 68 -3.13 -4.89 -9.59
CA GLU A 68 -4.38 -5.47 -10.08
C GLU A 68 -5.00 -4.66 -11.24
N LYS A 69 -6.11 -5.17 -11.74
CA LYS A 69 -6.80 -4.63 -12.91
C LYS A 69 -7.33 -3.21 -12.69
N LYS A 70 -7.43 -2.46 -13.78
CA LYS A 70 -8.00 -1.10 -13.81
C LYS A 70 -7.28 -0.10 -12.90
N CYS A 71 -6.05 -0.40 -12.46
CA CYS A 71 -5.21 0.60 -11.80
C CYS A 71 -4.74 1.62 -12.81
N LEU A 72 -4.71 2.89 -12.41
CA LEU A 72 -4.16 3.98 -13.22
C LEU A 72 -2.88 4.51 -12.57
N ILE A 73 -1.73 4.36 -13.25
CA ILE A 73 -0.43 4.83 -12.75
C ILE A 73 0.16 5.86 -13.72
N ARG A 74 0.38 7.09 -13.23
CA ARG A 74 0.79 8.25 -14.03
C ARG A 74 2.28 8.58 -13.87
N GLY A 75 3.17 7.68 -14.35
CA GLY A 75 4.62 7.91 -14.41
C GLY A 75 5.04 8.92 -15.47
N ASP A 76 4.14 9.33 -16.36
CA ASP A 76 4.38 10.42 -17.31
C ASP A 76 4.49 11.78 -16.65
N LEU A 77 3.97 11.95 -15.44
CA LEU A 77 4.06 13.20 -14.69
C LEU A 77 5.39 13.32 -13.95
N ALA A 78 5.79 12.30 -13.21
CA ALA A 78 7.07 12.24 -12.50
C ALA A 78 7.43 10.78 -12.16
N ASN A 79 8.64 10.59 -11.64
CA ASN A 79 9.11 9.26 -11.24
C ASN A 79 8.25 8.68 -10.11
N ILE A 80 7.89 7.40 -10.27
CA ILE A 80 7.18 6.60 -9.27
C ILE A 80 8.05 5.40 -8.92
N ARG A 81 8.30 5.23 -7.63
CA ARG A 81 8.99 4.05 -7.11
C ARG A 81 8.07 3.30 -6.17
N ILE A 82 7.93 1.99 -6.39
CA ILE A 82 7.16 1.08 -5.54
C ILE A 82 8.09 -0.02 -5.09
N ASP A 83 8.29 -0.10 -3.78
CA ASP A 83 9.21 -1.03 -3.17
C ASP A 83 8.61 -2.44 -3.02
N VAL A 84 9.41 -3.37 -2.52
CA VAL A 84 9.13 -4.81 -2.54
C VAL A 84 7.87 -5.21 -1.77
N HIS A 85 7.21 -6.26 -2.24
CA HIS A 85 6.02 -6.85 -1.61
C HIS A 85 4.85 -5.87 -1.40
N SER A 86 4.76 -4.83 -2.23
CA SER A 86 3.62 -3.90 -2.18
C SER A 86 2.49 -4.40 -3.06
N ILE A 87 1.25 -4.24 -2.59
CA ILE A 87 0.04 -4.73 -3.23
C ILE A 87 -0.85 -3.55 -3.56
N ILE A 88 -1.20 -3.43 -4.84
CA ILE A 88 -2.09 -2.38 -5.35
C ILE A 88 -3.32 -3.07 -5.89
N HIS A 89 -4.43 -2.94 -5.16
CA HIS A 89 -5.70 -3.52 -5.53
C HIS A 89 -6.37 -2.77 -6.68
N GLN A 90 -7.46 -3.33 -7.18
CA GLN A 90 -8.15 -2.84 -8.38
C GLN A 90 -8.65 -1.39 -8.25
N ASN A 91 -8.74 -0.70 -9.38
CA ASN A 91 -9.24 0.68 -9.51
C ASN A 91 -8.46 1.73 -8.71
N VAL A 92 -7.25 1.44 -8.24
CA VAL A 92 -6.41 2.42 -7.54
C VAL A 92 -5.83 3.41 -8.55
N VAL A 93 -5.85 4.68 -8.19
CA VAL A 93 -5.25 5.76 -8.99
C VAL A 93 -4.00 6.27 -8.28
N ILE A 94 -2.84 6.11 -8.92
CA ILE A 94 -1.55 6.61 -8.43
C ILE A 94 -1.11 7.75 -9.33
N ARG A 95 -1.03 8.94 -8.74
CA ARG A 95 -0.71 10.15 -9.46
C ARG A 95 0.29 11.00 -8.67
N PRO A 96 1.49 11.25 -9.19
CA PRO A 96 2.46 12.18 -8.60
C PRO A 96 1.86 13.56 -8.35
N PRO A 97 2.06 14.14 -7.17
CA PRO A 97 1.46 15.43 -6.82
C PRO A 97 2.17 16.58 -7.47
N LEU A 98 1.44 17.67 -7.67
CA LEU A 98 1.96 18.90 -8.24
C LEU A 98 1.67 20.09 -7.32
N LYS A 99 2.50 21.14 -7.46
CA LYS A 99 2.30 22.45 -6.81
C LYS A 99 2.51 23.56 -7.80
N TYR A 100 1.59 24.51 -7.80
CA TYR A 100 1.69 25.73 -8.58
C TYR A 100 2.49 26.77 -7.80
N PHE A 101 3.44 27.39 -8.46
CA PHE A 101 4.22 28.51 -7.96
C PHE A 101 4.04 29.69 -8.91
N THR A 102 4.38 30.88 -8.48
CA THR A 102 4.33 32.10 -9.32
C THR A 102 5.18 31.99 -10.59
N LYS A 103 6.22 31.17 -10.57
CA LYS A 103 7.16 30.97 -11.70
C LYS A 103 6.93 29.68 -12.48
N GLY A 104 5.87 28.90 -12.18
CA GLY A 104 5.59 27.65 -12.89
C GLY A 104 5.00 26.55 -12.01
N VAL A 105 5.02 25.34 -12.53
CA VAL A 105 4.49 24.13 -11.86
C VAL A 105 5.64 23.21 -11.50
N ALA A 106 5.71 22.77 -10.26
CA ALA A 106 6.59 21.67 -9.84
C ALA A 106 5.77 20.41 -9.65
N ILE A 107 6.27 19.30 -10.18
CA ILE A 107 5.71 17.96 -9.98
C ILE A 107 6.72 17.19 -9.13
N PHE A 108 6.22 16.50 -8.10
CA PHE A 108 7.07 15.80 -7.15
C PHE A 108 7.04 14.30 -7.43
N PRO A 109 8.18 13.59 -7.31
CA PRO A 109 8.18 12.14 -7.41
C PRO A 109 7.38 11.52 -6.28
N LEU A 110 6.88 10.30 -6.51
CA LEU A 110 6.15 9.52 -5.52
C LEU A 110 6.94 8.26 -5.17
N VAL A 111 7.11 8.04 -3.88
CA VAL A 111 7.73 6.81 -3.35
C VAL A 111 6.72 6.07 -2.48
N ILE A 112 6.54 4.78 -2.76
CA ILE A 112 5.75 3.84 -1.97
C ILE A 112 6.71 2.80 -1.40
N GLY A 113 6.75 2.69 -0.08
CA GLY A 113 7.64 1.79 0.64
C GLY A 113 7.24 0.32 0.53
N SER A 114 8.04 -0.53 1.17
CA SER A 114 7.87 -1.98 1.15
C SER A 114 6.69 -2.46 2.00
N HIS A 115 6.12 -3.61 1.64
CA HIS A 115 5.04 -4.23 2.42
C HIS A 115 3.83 -3.31 2.62
N THR A 116 3.51 -2.52 1.61
CA THR A 116 2.40 -1.56 1.62
C THR A 116 1.22 -2.14 0.87
N ILE A 117 0.04 -2.04 1.45
CA ILE A 117 -1.22 -2.48 0.83
C ILE A 117 -2.08 -1.25 0.54
N ILE A 118 -2.54 -1.12 -0.69
CA ILE A 118 -3.47 -0.07 -1.11
C ILE A 118 -4.73 -0.76 -1.61
N HIS A 119 -5.81 -0.61 -0.85
CA HIS A 119 -7.08 -1.23 -1.19
C HIS A 119 -7.84 -0.48 -2.28
N GLU A 120 -8.91 -1.10 -2.74
CA GLU A 120 -9.65 -0.74 -3.96
C GLU A 120 -10.20 0.69 -3.95
N ASN A 121 -10.29 1.28 -5.13
CA ASN A 121 -10.90 2.57 -5.41
C ASN A 121 -10.21 3.76 -4.71
N SER A 122 -8.97 3.60 -4.23
CA SER A 122 -8.26 4.66 -3.52
C SER A 122 -7.46 5.54 -4.47
N ILE A 123 -7.36 6.82 -4.14
CA ILE A 123 -6.66 7.85 -4.93
C ILE A 123 -5.44 8.34 -4.17
N ILE A 124 -4.27 8.16 -4.75
CA ILE A 124 -2.97 8.45 -4.15
C ILE A 124 -2.33 9.65 -4.87
N ASN A 125 -2.27 10.80 -4.18
CA ASN A 125 -1.56 11.98 -4.65
C ASN A 125 -0.42 12.38 -3.70
N SER A 126 0.16 11.41 -2.99
CA SER A 126 1.19 11.60 -1.97
C SER A 126 2.57 11.83 -2.59
N ILE A 127 3.48 12.46 -1.84
CA ILE A 127 4.92 12.47 -2.16
C ILE A 127 5.56 11.17 -1.67
N GLN A 128 5.17 10.73 -0.47
CA GLN A 128 5.75 9.56 0.16
C GLN A 128 4.71 8.77 0.93
N ILE A 129 4.73 7.47 0.73
CA ILE A 129 4.09 6.47 1.57
C ILE A 129 5.20 5.58 2.09
N GLY A 130 5.30 5.44 3.41
CA GLY A 130 6.31 4.64 4.08
C GLY A 130 6.12 3.14 3.88
N SER A 131 6.90 2.36 4.59
CA SER A 131 6.80 0.90 4.60
C SER A 131 5.82 0.40 5.65
N TYR A 132 5.25 -0.77 5.42
CA TYR A 132 4.28 -1.38 6.34
C TYR A 132 3.02 -0.51 6.54
N VAL A 133 2.56 0.09 5.47
CA VAL A 133 1.39 0.97 5.46
C VAL A 133 0.21 0.23 4.86
N GLU A 134 -0.94 0.35 5.49
CA GLU A 134 -2.21 -0.12 4.96
C GLU A 134 -3.12 1.07 4.67
N ILE A 135 -3.57 1.17 3.42
CA ILE A 135 -4.51 2.18 2.97
C ILE A 135 -5.81 1.48 2.63
N GLY A 136 -6.87 1.81 3.34
CA GLY A 136 -8.20 1.23 3.18
C GLY A 136 -8.85 1.52 1.83
N LYS A 137 -10.09 1.07 1.70
CA LYS A 137 -10.91 1.25 0.49
C LYS A 137 -11.46 2.67 0.40
N ASN A 138 -11.62 3.15 -0.83
CA ASN A 138 -12.22 4.47 -1.11
C ASN A 138 -11.51 5.62 -0.37
N VAL A 139 -10.20 5.48 -0.11
CA VAL A 139 -9.38 6.51 0.55
C VAL A 139 -8.92 7.53 -0.49
N ILE A 140 -8.94 8.81 -0.12
CA ILE A 140 -8.38 9.88 -0.93
C ILE A 140 -7.24 10.52 -0.16
N LEU A 141 -6.02 10.33 -0.64
CA LEU A 141 -4.85 11.04 -0.13
C LEU A 141 -4.69 12.33 -0.91
N GLY A 142 -4.77 13.45 -0.20
CA GLY A 142 -4.57 14.78 -0.76
C GLY A 142 -3.17 14.96 -1.35
N LYS A 143 -2.98 16.05 -2.07
CA LYS A 143 -1.70 16.34 -2.73
C LYS A 143 -0.61 16.58 -1.69
N ARG A 144 0.57 16.05 -1.98
CA ARG A 144 1.77 16.23 -1.16
C ARG A 144 1.65 15.69 0.28
N THR A 145 0.74 14.74 0.50
CA THR A 145 0.69 14.03 1.79
C THR A 145 1.96 13.20 1.96
N VAL A 146 2.39 13.08 3.21
CA VAL A 146 3.51 12.24 3.63
C VAL A 146 3.02 11.30 4.71
N ILE A 147 3.05 10.01 4.43
CA ILE A 147 2.69 8.95 5.37
C ILE A 147 3.97 8.24 5.78
N ARG A 148 4.23 8.16 7.09
CA ARG A 148 5.41 7.47 7.62
C ARG A 148 5.16 5.97 7.73
N ASP A 149 6.13 5.24 8.27
CA ASP A 149 6.08 3.79 8.38
C ASP A 149 5.06 3.31 9.42
N CYS A 150 4.53 2.11 9.23
CA CYS A 150 3.59 1.49 10.17
C CYS A 150 2.35 2.36 10.41
N VAL A 151 1.65 2.73 9.34
CA VAL A 151 0.41 3.52 9.42
C VAL A 151 -0.75 2.72 8.83
N VAL A 152 -1.90 2.83 9.46
CA VAL A 152 -3.17 2.34 8.92
C VAL A 152 -4.09 3.52 8.65
N VAL A 153 -4.57 3.62 7.43
CA VAL A 153 -5.61 4.58 7.02
C VAL A 153 -6.88 3.77 6.77
N GLU A 154 -7.90 3.99 7.59
CA GLU A 154 -9.17 3.25 7.49
C GLU A 154 -9.96 3.62 6.22
N ASP A 155 -10.96 2.81 5.92
CA ASP A 155 -11.81 2.98 4.73
C ASP A 155 -12.50 4.35 4.70
N GLY A 156 -12.63 4.93 3.52
CA GLY A 156 -13.35 6.17 3.29
C GLY A 156 -12.68 7.43 3.84
N VAL A 157 -11.46 7.35 4.34
CA VAL A 157 -10.72 8.52 4.84
C VAL A 157 -10.34 9.44 3.68
N VAL A 158 -10.53 10.75 3.90
CA VAL A 158 -10.06 11.79 2.98
C VAL A 158 -9.01 12.64 3.71
N LEU A 159 -7.76 12.51 3.30
CA LEU A 159 -6.67 13.33 3.83
C LEU A 159 -6.58 14.66 3.08
N PRO A 160 -6.50 15.78 3.78
CA PRO A 160 -6.22 17.09 3.17
C PRO A 160 -4.86 17.15 2.49
N ASP A 161 -4.68 18.12 1.61
CA ASP A 161 -3.38 18.43 1.02
C ASP A 161 -2.34 18.77 2.11
N ASP A 162 -1.07 18.52 1.82
CA ASP A 162 0.07 18.82 2.71
C ASP A 162 0.00 18.16 4.10
N THR A 163 -0.78 17.08 4.26
CA THR A 163 -0.92 16.36 5.52
C THR A 163 0.29 15.45 5.77
N HIS A 164 0.77 15.43 7.01
CA HIS A 164 1.83 14.55 7.49
C HIS A 164 1.29 13.60 8.55
N ILE A 165 1.40 12.30 8.31
CA ILE A 165 1.00 11.26 9.26
C ILE A 165 2.25 10.65 9.90
N PRO A 166 2.42 10.75 11.23
CA PRO A 166 3.56 10.18 11.94
C PRO A 166 3.50 8.63 11.94
N PRO A 167 4.61 7.95 12.27
CA PRO A 167 4.63 6.49 12.31
C PRO A 167 3.75 5.94 13.43
N PHE A 168 3.37 4.66 13.32
CA PHE A 168 2.53 3.93 14.27
C PHE A 168 1.17 4.60 14.53
N THR A 169 0.63 5.26 13.53
CA THR A 169 -0.63 6.01 13.61
C THR A 169 -1.74 5.29 12.88
N ARG A 170 -2.91 5.26 13.50
CA ARG A 170 -4.16 4.91 12.83
C ARG A 170 -4.92 6.19 12.48
N VAL A 171 -5.37 6.27 11.24
CA VAL A 171 -6.21 7.38 10.76
C VAL A 171 -7.61 6.87 10.52
N LYS A 172 -8.58 7.42 11.24
CA LYS A 172 -9.99 7.06 11.16
C LYS A 172 -10.80 8.10 10.40
N ALA A 173 -11.89 7.66 9.76
CA ALA A 173 -12.82 8.57 9.12
C ALA A 173 -13.55 9.46 10.15
N PRO A 174 -13.88 10.72 9.84
CA PRO A 174 -13.60 11.46 8.60
C PRO A 174 -12.14 11.87 8.42
N PHE A 175 -11.41 12.18 9.48
CA PHE A 175 -9.98 12.45 9.55
C PHE A 175 -9.56 12.63 11.02
N ILE A 176 -9.42 11.53 11.72
CA ILE A 176 -8.96 11.48 13.11
C ILE A 176 -7.67 10.71 13.16
N GLN A 177 -6.58 11.37 13.53
CA GLN A 177 -5.29 10.70 13.77
C GLN A 177 -5.27 10.18 15.22
N VAL A 178 -4.95 8.89 15.37
CA VAL A 178 -4.72 8.26 16.67
C VAL A 178 -3.25 7.82 16.70
N PRO A 179 -2.34 8.69 17.14
CA PRO A 179 -0.91 8.37 17.22
C PRO A 179 -0.65 7.26 18.22
N HIS A 180 0.35 6.43 17.94
CA HIS A 180 0.76 5.29 18.79
C HIS A 180 -0.34 4.24 19.04
N ASP A 181 -1.37 4.18 18.20
CA ASP A 181 -2.44 3.15 18.28
C ASP A 181 -1.94 1.78 17.79
N LEU A 182 -0.91 1.75 16.98
CA LEU A 182 -0.37 0.53 16.40
C LEU A 182 0.83 0.01 17.21
N PRO A 183 0.85 -1.29 17.57
CA PRO A 183 1.97 -1.89 18.29
C PRO A 183 3.18 -2.06 17.38
N TYR A 184 4.38 -2.14 17.96
CA TYR A 184 5.62 -2.41 17.22
C TYR A 184 5.60 -3.72 16.43
N SER A 185 4.84 -4.72 16.89
CA SER A 185 4.62 -5.99 16.19
C SER A 185 3.88 -5.83 14.85
N PHE A 186 3.20 -4.71 14.62
CA PHE A 186 2.47 -4.41 13.36
C PHE A 186 3.36 -4.58 12.13
N LYS A 187 4.61 -4.16 12.21
CA LYS A 187 5.61 -4.38 11.15
C LYS A 187 5.70 -5.85 10.73
N ASN A 188 5.88 -6.75 11.71
CA ASN A 188 6.03 -8.18 11.46
C ASN A 188 4.73 -8.79 10.88
N THR A 189 3.59 -8.27 11.32
CA THR A 189 2.27 -8.70 10.82
C THR A 189 2.09 -8.30 9.36
N MET A 190 2.40 -7.07 8.98
CA MET A 190 2.32 -6.58 7.61
C MET A 190 3.29 -7.32 6.68
N GLU A 191 4.49 -7.60 7.16
CA GLU A 191 5.49 -8.36 6.39
C GLU A 191 4.99 -9.78 6.08
N LYS A 192 4.44 -10.48 7.08
CA LYS A 192 3.88 -11.81 6.89
C LYS A 192 2.66 -11.78 5.97
N ALA A 193 1.75 -10.83 6.18
CA ALA A 193 0.51 -10.71 5.41
C ALA A 193 0.79 -10.47 3.91
N THR A 194 1.68 -9.54 3.59
CA THR A 194 2.00 -9.21 2.19
C THR A 194 2.76 -10.34 1.48
N LYS A 195 3.67 -11.04 2.17
CA LYS A 195 4.35 -12.21 1.62
C LYS A 195 3.35 -13.34 1.36
N LEU A 196 2.50 -13.66 2.34
CA LEU A 196 1.47 -14.69 2.20
C LEU A 196 0.50 -14.37 1.07
N PHE A 197 0.05 -13.12 0.96
CA PHE A 197 -0.81 -12.70 -0.14
C PHE A 197 -0.12 -12.91 -1.50
N TYR A 198 1.15 -12.51 -1.63
CA TYR A 198 1.90 -12.71 -2.87
C TYR A 198 2.04 -14.19 -3.24
N GLU A 199 2.27 -15.08 -2.26
CA GLU A 199 2.38 -16.53 -2.45
C GLU A 199 1.05 -17.15 -2.84
N ASN A 200 -0.05 -16.70 -2.24
CA ASN A 200 -1.40 -17.18 -2.50
C ASN A 200 -2.03 -16.60 -3.77
N PHE A 201 -1.48 -15.53 -4.30
CA PHE A 201 -1.89 -14.96 -5.58
C PHE A 201 -1.31 -15.79 -6.71
N ARG A 202 -2.05 -16.85 -7.12
CA ARG A 202 -1.59 -17.90 -8.06
C ARG A 202 -2.40 -17.90 -9.34
N PRO A 203 -1.77 -18.28 -10.49
CA PRO A 203 -2.53 -18.48 -11.72
C PRO A 203 -3.51 -19.64 -11.54
N LYS A 204 -4.66 -19.56 -12.20
CA LYS A 204 -5.54 -20.70 -12.40
C LYS A 204 -4.79 -21.75 -13.22
N GLU A 205 -4.85 -22.99 -12.76
CA GLU A 205 -4.40 -24.14 -13.53
C GLU A 205 -5.33 -24.40 -14.71
#